data_52216783e614dabaf9d86f34422300c1
#
_entry.id   52216783e614dabaf9d86f34422300c1
#
_cell.length_a   1.000
_cell.length_b   1.000
_cell.length_c   1.000
_cell.angle_alpha   90.00
_cell.angle_beta   90.00
_cell.angle_gamma   90.00
#
_symmetry.space_group_name_H-M   'P 1'
#
loop_
_entity.id
_entity.type
_entity.pdbx_description
1 polymer ?
#
loop_
_entity_poly.entity_id
_entity_poly.type
_entity_poly.pdbx_seq_one_letter_code
_entity_poly.pdbx_strand_id
1 'polypeptide(L)'
;MTPSALEFTRLRPADEVALADFFAALTACGDDRFFHPHPFTAPEATRVCRLAGRDLYLVASRGGRILAYGMLRGWDEGFAVPSLGVALHPEARGTGLARAFMVYLHAAARDQGAARVRLKVYPANYAARRLYESLGYQWQPGTDEQLLGMCELATARAA
;
A
#
# COMPACT_ATOMS: atom_id res chain seq x y z
N MET A 1 18.07 -24.16 -9.18
CA MET A 1 16.72 -23.56 -9.17
C MET A 1 16.84 -22.05 -9.26
N THR A 2 16.19 -21.46 -10.25
CA THR A 2 16.11 -20.01 -10.39
C THR A 2 15.12 -19.51 -9.32
N PRO A 3 15.49 -18.52 -8.49
CA PRO A 3 14.53 -17.94 -7.56
C PRO A 3 13.35 -17.32 -8.32
N SER A 4 12.16 -17.44 -7.78
CA SER A 4 10.97 -16.84 -8.37
C SER A 4 11.12 -15.33 -8.46
N ALA A 5 10.66 -14.75 -9.57
CA ALA A 5 10.71 -13.31 -9.77
C ALA A 5 9.75 -12.59 -8.82
N LEU A 6 10.15 -11.40 -8.41
CA LEU A 6 9.26 -10.48 -7.72
C LEU A 6 8.28 -9.89 -8.72
N GLU A 7 6.99 -9.98 -8.44
CA GLU A 7 5.92 -9.48 -9.30
C GLU A 7 5.09 -8.44 -8.58
N PHE A 8 4.77 -7.35 -9.29
CA PHE A 8 3.84 -6.31 -8.82
C PHE A 8 2.56 -6.43 -9.65
N THR A 9 1.44 -6.70 -9.00
CA THR A 9 0.16 -6.92 -9.69
C THR A 9 -1.01 -6.32 -8.92
N ARG A 10 -2.13 -6.15 -9.62
CA ARG A 10 -3.40 -5.92 -8.94
C ARG A 10 -3.81 -7.20 -8.21
N LEU A 11 -4.50 -7.01 -7.11
CA LEU A 11 -5.07 -8.11 -6.34
C LEU A 11 -6.17 -8.82 -7.15
N ARG A 12 -6.19 -10.15 -7.10
CA ARG A 12 -7.11 -11.01 -7.86
C ARG A 12 -7.83 -11.97 -6.91
N PRO A 13 -9.02 -12.51 -7.31
CA PRO A 13 -9.68 -13.54 -6.49
C PRO A 13 -8.79 -14.72 -6.14
N ALA A 14 -7.88 -15.12 -7.04
CA ALA A 14 -6.93 -16.21 -6.78
C ALA A 14 -5.92 -15.92 -5.67
N ASP A 15 -5.78 -14.67 -5.25
CA ASP A 15 -4.83 -14.25 -4.22
C ASP A 15 -5.38 -14.36 -2.80
N GLU A 16 -6.62 -14.79 -2.61
CA GLU A 16 -7.30 -14.72 -1.30
C GLU A 16 -6.60 -15.49 -0.19
N VAL A 17 -6.07 -16.68 -0.48
CA VAL A 17 -5.34 -17.48 0.53
C VAL A 17 -4.00 -16.81 0.87
N ALA A 18 -3.26 -16.38 -0.15
CA ALA A 18 -1.98 -15.71 0.05
C ALA A 18 -2.16 -14.39 0.83
N LEU A 19 -3.25 -13.66 0.57
CA LEU A 19 -3.55 -12.42 1.29
C LEU A 19 -3.94 -12.70 2.74
N ALA A 20 -4.71 -13.75 3.00
CA ALA A 20 -5.05 -14.16 4.36
C ALA A 20 -3.80 -14.52 5.16
N ASP A 21 -2.85 -15.23 4.55
CA ASP A 21 -1.57 -15.56 5.17
C ASP A 21 -0.75 -14.30 5.49
N PHE A 22 -0.77 -13.33 4.57
CA PHE A 22 -0.11 -12.04 4.77
C PHE A 22 -0.73 -11.28 5.95
N PHE A 23 -2.05 -11.22 6.05
CA PHE A 23 -2.76 -10.57 7.15
C PHE A 23 -2.41 -11.23 8.49
N ALA A 24 -2.34 -12.56 8.52
CA ALA A 24 -1.96 -13.30 9.72
C ALA A 24 -0.54 -12.94 10.17
N ALA A 25 0.40 -12.79 9.22
CA ALA A 25 1.77 -12.39 9.54
C ALA A 25 1.85 -10.98 10.12
N LEU A 26 1.06 -10.02 9.59
CA LEU A 26 0.99 -8.67 10.13
C LEU A 26 0.46 -8.65 11.56
N THR A 27 -0.62 -9.38 11.80
CA THR A 27 -1.24 -9.47 13.13
C THR A 27 -0.29 -10.12 14.13
N ALA A 28 0.38 -11.19 13.74
CA ALA A 28 1.30 -11.94 14.61
C ALA A 28 2.48 -11.08 15.07
N CYS A 29 2.98 -10.14 14.24
CA CYS A 29 4.09 -9.27 14.63
C CYS A 29 3.63 -7.94 15.24
N GLY A 30 2.33 -7.68 15.33
CA GLY A 30 1.77 -6.47 15.92
C GLY A 30 1.79 -5.25 15.01
N ASP A 31 2.04 -5.41 13.72
CA ASP A 31 2.07 -4.30 12.76
C ASP A 31 0.70 -3.67 12.50
N ASP A 32 -0.37 -4.39 12.80
CA ASP A 32 -1.73 -3.87 12.72
C ASP A 32 -1.96 -2.65 13.62
N ARG A 33 -1.13 -2.43 14.62
CA ARG A 33 -1.18 -1.22 15.47
C ARG A 33 -0.87 0.07 14.69
N PHE A 34 -0.05 -0.02 13.63
CA PHE A 34 0.34 1.13 12.80
C PHE A 34 -0.40 1.18 11.46
N PHE A 35 -1.05 0.10 11.07
CA PHE A 35 -1.74 -0.01 9.80
C PHE A 35 -2.96 -0.90 9.97
N HIS A 36 -4.13 -0.29 9.95
CA HIS A 36 -5.40 -1.00 10.14
C HIS A 36 -6.51 -0.40 9.26
N PRO A 37 -6.34 -0.46 7.92
CA PRO A 37 -7.30 0.12 6.98
C PRO A 37 -8.64 -0.64 7.00
N HIS A 38 -8.61 -1.89 7.41
CA HIS A 38 -9.72 -2.82 7.54
C HIS A 38 -9.28 -3.99 8.43
N PRO A 39 -10.18 -4.89 8.86
CA PRO A 39 -9.77 -6.09 9.59
C PRO A 39 -8.80 -6.95 8.78
N PHE A 40 -7.88 -7.62 9.46
CA PHE A 40 -6.91 -8.52 8.84
C PHE A 40 -7.32 -9.98 9.08
N THR A 41 -8.44 -10.37 8.48
CA THR A 41 -9.02 -11.70 8.62
C THR A 41 -9.15 -12.39 7.27
N ALA A 42 -9.32 -13.71 7.27
CA ALA A 42 -9.52 -14.48 6.05
C ALA A 42 -10.79 -14.05 5.29
N PRO A 43 -11.96 -13.83 5.95
CA PRO A 43 -13.13 -13.30 5.25
C PRO A 43 -12.89 -11.95 4.61
N GLU A 44 -12.14 -11.07 5.27
CA GLU A 44 -11.80 -9.76 4.70
C GLU A 44 -10.86 -9.88 3.50
N ALA A 45 -9.91 -10.82 3.53
CA ALA A 45 -9.06 -11.11 2.39
C ALA A 45 -9.89 -11.53 1.16
N THR A 46 -10.87 -12.40 1.35
CA THR A 46 -11.79 -12.82 0.29
C THR A 46 -12.57 -11.61 -0.25
N ARG A 47 -13.10 -10.76 0.62
CA ARG A 47 -13.87 -9.59 0.22
C ARG A 47 -13.04 -8.63 -0.63
N VAL A 48 -11.84 -8.30 -0.16
CA VAL A 48 -10.95 -7.33 -0.83
C VAL A 48 -10.51 -7.85 -2.20
N CYS A 49 -10.22 -9.13 -2.31
CA CYS A 49 -9.81 -9.74 -3.58
C CYS A 49 -10.89 -9.69 -4.67
N ARG A 50 -12.14 -9.44 -4.29
CA ARG A 50 -13.30 -9.44 -5.21
C ARG A 50 -13.86 -8.04 -5.46
N LEU A 51 -13.26 -7.00 -4.89
CA LEU A 51 -13.70 -5.63 -5.13
C LEU A 51 -13.45 -5.23 -6.59
N ALA A 52 -14.43 -4.56 -7.19
CA ALA A 52 -14.44 -4.23 -8.63
C ALA A 52 -14.78 -2.77 -8.88
N GLY A 53 -14.36 -1.86 -8.01
CA GLY A 53 -14.55 -0.41 -8.18
C GLY A 53 -13.34 0.25 -8.83
N ARG A 54 -13.26 1.57 -8.67
CA ARG A 54 -12.14 2.39 -9.13
C ARG A 54 -10.96 2.37 -8.15
N ASP A 55 -11.23 2.13 -6.88
CA ASP A 55 -10.18 1.99 -5.87
C ASP A 55 -9.28 0.81 -6.23
N LEU A 56 -7.98 0.95 -5.94
CA LEU A 56 -6.98 -0.05 -6.32
C LEU A 56 -6.44 -0.78 -5.10
N TYR A 57 -6.31 -2.08 -5.25
CA TYR A 57 -5.66 -2.97 -4.28
C TYR A 57 -4.55 -3.73 -5.02
N LEU A 58 -3.32 -3.60 -4.53
CA LEU A 58 -2.11 -3.98 -5.25
C LEU A 58 -1.22 -4.78 -4.33
N VAL A 59 -0.47 -5.72 -4.91
CA VAL A 59 0.43 -6.59 -4.14
C VAL A 59 1.77 -6.75 -4.85
N ALA A 60 2.81 -6.98 -4.04
CA ALA A 60 4.07 -7.53 -4.50
C ALA A 60 4.17 -8.95 -4.00
N SER A 61 4.49 -9.88 -4.89
CA SER A 61 4.56 -11.30 -4.57
C SER A 61 5.78 -11.96 -5.18
N ARG A 62 6.20 -13.06 -4.56
CA ARG A 62 7.28 -13.92 -5.07
C ARG A 62 6.90 -15.37 -4.78
N GLY A 63 6.85 -16.19 -5.85
CA GLY A 63 6.49 -17.60 -5.70
C GLY A 63 5.11 -17.82 -5.09
N GLY A 64 4.14 -16.97 -5.41
CA GLY A 64 2.78 -17.05 -4.88
C GLY A 64 2.61 -16.51 -3.45
N ARG A 65 3.67 -15.99 -2.84
CA ARG A 65 3.64 -15.42 -1.48
C ARG A 65 3.60 -13.90 -1.55
N ILE A 66 2.65 -13.29 -0.88
CA ILE A 66 2.54 -11.83 -0.84
C ILE A 66 3.54 -11.26 0.17
N LEU A 67 4.36 -10.33 -0.30
CA LEU A 67 5.40 -9.66 0.48
C LEU A 67 5.05 -8.19 0.79
N ALA A 68 4.18 -7.59 -0.01
CA ALA A 68 3.68 -6.24 0.23
C ALA A 68 2.24 -6.13 -0.23
N TYR A 69 1.47 -5.29 0.46
CA TYR A 69 0.07 -5.04 0.16
C TYR A 69 -0.16 -3.54 0.24
N GLY A 70 -0.76 -2.99 -0.79
CA GLY A 70 -1.05 -1.57 -0.85
C GLY A 70 -2.43 -1.29 -1.42
N MET A 71 -2.92 -0.10 -1.13
CA MET A 71 -4.20 0.36 -1.61
C MET A 71 -4.18 1.84 -1.93
N LEU A 72 -5.04 2.22 -2.85
CA LEU A 72 -5.31 3.60 -3.22
C LEU A 72 -6.83 3.74 -3.20
N ARG A 73 -7.37 4.41 -2.20
CA ARG A 73 -8.81 4.48 -1.96
C ARG A 73 -9.31 5.92 -1.94
N GLY A 74 -10.57 6.07 -2.27
CA GLY A 74 -11.28 7.35 -2.25
C GLY A 74 -11.94 7.70 -3.56
N TRP A 75 -11.52 7.11 -4.67
CA TRP A 75 -12.16 7.36 -5.96
C TRP A 75 -13.61 6.89 -6.00
N ASP A 76 -13.90 5.74 -5.37
CA ASP A 76 -15.26 5.21 -5.30
C ASP A 76 -16.18 6.08 -4.44
N GLU A 77 -15.61 6.93 -3.58
CA GLU A 77 -16.33 7.91 -2.77
C GLU A 77 -16.40 9.30 -3.44
N GLY A 78 -15.82 9.45 -4.63
CA GLY A 78 -15.82 10.70 -5.39
C GLY A 78 -14.64 11.63 -5.13
N PHE A 79 -13.63 11.21 -4.35
CA PHE A 79 -12.44 12.02 -4.12
C PHE A 79 -11.48 11.95 -5.31
N ALA A 80 -10.85 13.08 -5.63
CA ALA A 80 -9.84 13.17 -6.69
C ALA A 80 -8.46 12.72 -6.20
N VAL A 81 -8.15 12.93 -4.92
CA VAL A 81 -6.86 12.57 -4.31
C VAL A 81 -7.04 11.27 -3.53
N PRO A 82 -6.43 10.17 -3.98
CA PRO A 82 -6.55 8.90 -3.28
C PRO A 82 -5.75 8.88 -1.98
N SER A 83 -6.24 8.12 -1.03
CA SER A 83 -5.56 7.79 0.22
C SER A 83 -4.76 6.52 0.02
N LEU A 84 -3.44 6.59 0.22
CA LEU A 84 -2.53 5.46 0.06
C LEU A 84 -2.33 4.76 1.40
N GLY A 85 -2.44 3.43 1.38
CA GLY A 85 -2.06 2.57 2.49
C GLY A 85 -1.07 1.52 2.01
N VAL A 86 -0.11 1.15 2.85
CA VAL A 86 0.91 0.16 2.51
C VAL A 86 1.38 -0.60 3.74
N ALA A 87 1.60 -1.89 3.57
CA ALA A 87 2.22 -2.75 4.58
C ALA A 87 3.16 -3.74 3.92
N LEU A 88 4.25 -4.05 4.61
CA LEU A 88 5.20 -5.08 4.18
C LEU A 88 5.11 -6.30 5.09
N HIS A 89 5.31 -7.48 4.48
CA HIS A 89 5.54 -8.70 5.24
C HIS A 89 6.76 -8.49 6.16
N PRO A 90 6.72 -8.94 7.42
CA PRO A 90 7.85 -8.76 8.34
C PRO A 90 9.19 -9.23 7.78
N GLU A 91 9.19 -10.32 7.00
CA GLU A 91 10.40 -10.87 6.39
C GLU A 91 10.94 -10.05 5.22
N ALA A 92 10.16 -9.13 4.68
CA ALA A 92 10.56 -8.29 3.53
C ALA A 92 11.17 -6.95 3.96
N ARG A 93 11.23 -6.67 5.24
CA ARG A 93 11.80 -5.43 5.77
C ARG A 93 13.30 -5.38 5.52
N GLY A 94 13.82 -4.16 5.29
CA GLY A 94 15.25 -3.94 5.06
C GLY A 94 15.76 -4.46 3.73
N THR A 95 14.88 -4.81 2.80
CA THR A 95 15.26 -5.36 1.49
C THR A 95 15.17 -4.34 0.34
N GLY A 96 14.69 -3.12 0.61
CA GLY A 96 14.41 -2.11 -0.42
C GLY A 96 13.04 -2.28 -1.08
N LEU A 97 12.28 -3.29 -0.72
CA LEU A 97 10.96 -3.54 -1.32
C LEU A 97 9.97 -2.41 -1.04
N ALA A 98 10.01 -1.82 0.16
CA ALA A 98 9.09 -0.74 0.51
C ALA A 98 9.18 0.42 -0.48
N ARG A 99 10.39 0.86 -0.80
CA ARG A 99 10.61 1.95 -1.77
C ARG A 99 10.13 1.55 -3.16
N ALA A 100 10.51 0.38 -3.63
CA ALA A 100 10.11 -0.11 -4.95
C ALA A 100 8.59 -0.21 -5.06
N PHE A 101 7.93 -0.71 -4.03
CA PHE A 101 6.48 -0.85 -4.01
C PHE A 101 5.78 0.51 -3.96
N MET A 102 6.30 1.47 -3.20
CA MET A 102 5.77 2.84 -3.19
C MET A 102 5.86 3.51 -4.58
N VAL A 103 6.96 3.31 -5.29
CA VAL A 103 7.11 3.81 -6.67
C VAL A 103 6.04 3.20 -7.57
N TYR A 104 5.79 1.91 -7.43
CA TYR A 104 4.73 1.21 -8.16
C TYR A 104 3.33 1.78 -7.83
N LEU A 105 3.04 2.01 -6.54
CA LEU A 105 1.76 2.61 -6.12
C LEU A 105 1.58 4.02 -6.70
N HIS A 106 2.64 4.82 -6.69
CA HIS A 106 2.59 6.17 -7.29
C HIS A 106 2.33 6.12 -8.80
N ALA A 107 2.95 5.17 -9.50
CA ALA A 107 2.70 4.97 -10.93
C ALA A 107 1.25 4.56 -11.19
N ALA A 108 0.71 3.66 -10.38
CA ALA A 108 -0.69 3.24 -10.48
C ALA A 108 -1.66 4.42 -10.23
N ALA A 109 -1.34 5.27 -9.26
CA ALA A 109 -2.14 6.47 -9.00
C ALA A 109 -2.13 7.43 -10.18
N ARG A 110 -0.95 7.67 -10.79
CA ARG A 110 -0.85 8.50 -12.00
C ARG A 110 -1.66 7.92 -13.16
N ASP A 111 -1.59 6.62 -13.36
CA ASP A 111 -2.34 5.94 -14.43
C ASP A 111 -3.86 6.08 -14.24
N GLN A 112 -4.34 6.19 -13.00
CA GLN A 112 -5.74 6.51 -12.69
C GLN A 112 -6.08 7.99 -12.82
N GLY A 113 -5.11 8.84 -13.14
CA GLY A 113 -5.30 10.27 -13.32
C GLY A 113 -5.08 11.12 -12.08
N ALA A 114 -4.51 10.58 -11.02
CA ALA A 114 -4.24 11.34 -9.79
C ALA A 114 -3.04 12.27 -9.98
N ALA A 115 -3.20 13.52 -9.57
CA ALA A 115 -2.10 14.50 -9.54
C ALA A 115 -1.34 14.45 -8.22
N ARG A 116 -1.97 13.93 -7.17
CA ARG A 116 -1.41 13.85 -5.82
C ARG A 116 -1.90 12.58 -5.13
N VAL A 117 -1.15 12.14 -4.11
CA VAL A 117 -1.59 11.11 -3.18
C VAL A 117 -1.45 11.62 -1.75
N ARG A 118 -2.29 11.10 -0.87
CA ARG A 118 -2.22 11.41 0.55
C ARG A 118 -2.10 10.12 1.35
N LEU A 119 -1.53 10.22 2.54
CA LEU A 119 -1.47 9.10 3.48
C LEU A 119 -1.49 9.63 4.91
N LYS A 120 -1.78 8.74 5.84
CA LYS A 120 -1.68 9.01 7.26
C LYS A 120 -0.61 8.13 7.87
N VAL A 121 0.12 8.65 8.85
CA VAL A 121 1.14 7.89 9.57
C VAL A 121 1.18 8.33 11.04
N TYR A 122 1.34 7.37 11.94
CA TYR A 122 1.56 7.69 13.35
C TYR A 122 2.94 8.33 13.51
N PRO A 123 3.05 9.40 14.33
CA PRO A 123 4.35 10.07 14.53
C PRO A 123 5.45 9.15 15.01
N ALA A 124 5.12 8.11 15.77
CA ALA A 124 6.09 7.14 16.29
C ALA A 124 6.61 6.14 15.25
N ASN A 125 5.98 6.08 14.06
CA ASN A 125 6.42 5.18 12.99
C ASN A 125 7.55 5.84 12.20
N TYR A 126 8.73 5.94 12.79
CA TYR A 126 9.87 6.68 12.24
C TYR A 126 10.39 6.11 10.92
N ALA A 127 10.40 4.78 10.79
CA ALA A 127 10.87 4.13 9.57
C ALA A 127 10.00 4.50 8.37
N ALA A 128 8.67 4.45 8.55
CA ALA A 128 7.74 4.85 7.50
C ALA A 128 7.85 6.34 7.18
N ARG A 129 7.96 7.20 8.19
CA ARG A 129 8.11 8.64 7.99
C ARG A 129 9.33 8.97 7.17
N ARG A 130 10.49 8.36 7.47
CA ARG A 130 11.72 8.59 6.70
C ARG A 130 11.58 8.17 5.25
N LEU A 131 10.93 7.04 5.02
CA LEU A 131 10.68 6.57 3.65
C LEU A 131 9.80 7.57 2.90
N TYR A 132 8.68 8.00 3.49
CA TYR A 132 7.76 8.93 2.84
C TYR A 132 8.41 10.29 2.58
N GLU A 133 9.15 10.83 3.54
CA GLU A 133 9.89 12.08 3.37
C GLU A 133 10.89 11.99 2.20
N SER A 134 11.58 10.86 2.08
CA SER A 134 12.52 10.64 0.98
C SER A 134 11.84 10.55 -0.39
N LEU A 135 10.54 10.26 -0.42
CA LEU A 135 9.74 10.19 -1.65
C LEU A 135 9.03 11.50 -1.97
N GLY A 136 9.20 12.53 -1.14
CA GLY A 136 8.64 13.85 -1.38
C GLY A 136 7.35 14.17 -0.62
N TYR A 137 6.96 13.34 0.35
CA TYR A 137 5.79 13.66 1.17
C TYR A 137 6.09 14.83 2.09
N GLN A 138 5.13 15.76 2.18
CA GLN A 138 5.15 16.88 3.09
C GLN A 138 4.06 16.68 4.14
N TRP A 139 4.41 16.97 5.40
CA TRP A 139 3.49 16.73 6.51
C TRP A 139 2.62 17.94 6.80
N GLN A 140 1.36 17.65 7.10
CA GLN A 140 0.38 18.63 7.55
C GLN A 140 -0.21 18.15 8.87
N PRO A 141 -0.72 19.04 9.72
CA PRO A 141 -1.44 18.64 10.93
C PRO A 141 -2.64 17.78 10.53
N GLY A 142 -2.73 16.57 11.12
CA GLY A 142 -3.89 15.71 10.95
C GLY A 142 -4.98 16.07 11.95
N THR A 143 -6.18 15.54 11.74
CA THR A 143 -7.31 15.69 12.65
C THR A 143 -7.29 14.66 13.77
N ASP A 144 -6.49 13.61 13.62
CA ASP A 144 -6.35 12.50 14.56
C ASP A 144 -4.93 12.50 15.16
N GLU A 145 -4.58 11.42 15.85
CA GLU A 145 -3.22 11.19 16.36
C GLU A 145 -2.20 10.93 15.27
N GLN A 146 -2.60 10.95 14.00
CA GLN A 146 -1.75 10.69 12.85
C GLN A 146 -1.39 11.98 12.10
N LEU A 147 -0.19 11.99 11.53
CA LEU A 147 0.23 13.01 10.59
C LEU A 147 -0.40 12.74 9.22
N LEU A 148 -0.80 13.80 8.53
CA LEU A 148 -1.24 13.73 7.15
C LEU A 148 -0.07 14.06 6.23
N GLY A 149 0.29 13.13 5.34
CA GLY A 149 1.30 13.34 4.31
C GLY A 149 0.66 13.58 2.95
N MET A 150 1.22 14.50 2.19
CA MET A 150 0.79 14.81 0.84
C MET A 150 1.99 14.78 -0.10
N CYS A 151 1.84 14.11 -1.22
CA CYS A 151 2.88 14.01 -2.23
C CYS A 151 2.33 14.41 -3.60
N GLU A 152 2.98 15.36 -4.24
CA GLU A 152 2.71 15.71 -5.64
C GLU A 152 3.30 14.62 -6.54
N LEU A 153 2.50 14.08 -7.44
CA LEU A 153 2.97 13.12 -8.43
C LEU A 153 3.52 13.86 -9.64
N ALA A 154 4.71 13.47 -10.11
CA ALA A 154 5.25 14.02 -11.33
C ALA A 154 4.30 13.71 -12.49
N THR A 155 3.91 14.74 -13.25
CA THR A 155 3.17 14.52 -14.47
C THR A 155 4.06 13.73 -15.44
N ALA A 156 3.48 12.69 -16.07
CA ALA A 156 4.18 12.03 -17.16
C ALA A 156 4.47 13.10 -18.22
N ARG A 157 5.76 13.38 -18.47
CA ARG A 157 6.11 14.27 -19.58
C ARG A 157 5.67 13.59 -20.86
N ALA A 158 4.83 14.29 -21.62
CA ALA A 158 4.65 13.95 -23.01
C ALA A 158 6.04 13.97 -23.65
N ALA A 159 6.47 12.81 -24.13
CA ALA A 159 7.75 12.70 -24.83
C ALA A 159 7.68 13.52 -26.12
#